data_0620c753efec5bbb97fce613a1666897
#
_entry.id   0620c753efec5bbb97fce613a1666897
#
_cell.length_a   1.000
_cell.length_b   1.000
_cell.length_c   1.000
_cell.angle_alpha   90.00
_cell.angle_beta   90.00
_cell.angle_gamma   90.00
#
_symmetry.space_group_name_H-M   'P 1'
#
loop_
_entity.id
_entity.type
_entity.pdbx_description
1 polymer ?
#
loop_
_entity_poly.entity_id
_entity_poly.type
_entity_poly.pdbx_seq_one_letter_code
_entity_poly.pdbx_strand_id
1 'polypeptide(L)'
;SAGAFVHGHLLELCHAARLPVASVTLYAPACSLAFARRCFVAAVTAGVVPRDRFWLHLLSDAAERDDTVGPYGKSLLYLVARGFEEVRKTPLAGLQRTVDAAALQPDDDLWRAAEWAQVRAWRAWVAALPAQADGVPACEVTGMRMQVSLQRAVKPSHNAFDNDIVILTRTINRVLGRSPGAALDAPVTDLDY
;
A
#
# COMPACT_ATOMS: atom_id res chain seq x y z
N SER A 1 4.29 -4.50 4.93
CA SER A 1 3.73 -3.43 5.79
C SER A 1 4.80 -2.72 6.61
N ALA A 2 5.45 -3.38 7.58
CA ALA A 2 6.53 -2.76 8.39
C ALA A 2 7.75 -2.36 7.55
N GLY A 3 8.02 -3.04 6.45
CA GLY A 3 9.05 -2.66 5.48
C GLY A 3 8.92 -1.23 4.96
N ALA A 4 7.74 -0.62 5.06
CA ALA A 4 7.54 0.77 4.68
C ALA A 4 8.46 1.75 5.44
N PHE A 5 8.80 1.45 6.70
CA PHE A 5 9.75 2.27 7.45
C PHE A 5 11.16 2.16 6.89
N VAL A 6 11.60 0.94 6.55
CA VAL A 6 12.92 0.71 5.94
C VAL A 6 13.00 1.42 4.59
N HIS A 7 11.99 1.23 3.74
CA HIS A 7 11.92 1.90 2.43
C HIS A 7 11.87 3.42 2.54
N GLY A 8 11.13 3.95 3.52
CA GLY A 8 11.04 5.39 3.74
C GLY A 8 12.41 5.99 4.09
N HIS A 9 13.12 5.41 5.05
CA HIS A 9 14.46 5.88 5.41
C HIS A 9 15.48 5.68 4.28
N LEU A 10 15.38 4.58 3.53
CA LEU A 10 16.21 4.39 2.34
C LEU A 10 15.99 5.50 1.30
N LEU A 11 14.74 5.91 1.07
CA LEU A 11 14.43 7.00 0.16
C LEU A 11 14.95 8.36 0.65
N GLU A 12 14.93 8.62 1.97
CA GLU A 12 15.57 9.81 2.54
C GLU A 12 17.08 9.82 2.26
N LEU A 13 17.75 8.67 2.41
CA LEU A 13 19.18 8.52 2.08
C LEU A 13 19.45 8.68 0.58
N CYS A 14 18.64 8.06 -0.27
CA CYS A 14 18.75 8.21 -1.73
C CYS A 14 18.57 9.68 -2.14
N HIS A 15 17.60 10.38 -1.54
CA HIS A 15 17.38 11.79 -1.79
C HIS A 15 18.61 12.65 -1.40
N ALA A 16 19.15 12.43 -0.19
CA ALA A 16 20.33 13.13 0.29
C ALA A 16 21.57 12.86 -0.59
N ALA A 17 21.72 11.63 -1.06
CA ALA A 17 22.82 11.20 -1.92
C ALA A 17 22.60 11.49 -3.43
N ARG A 18 21.43 12.04 -3.81
CA ARG A 18 20.99 12.26 -5.21
C ARG A 18 21.00 10.98 -6.05
N LEU A 19 20.67 9.85 -5.44
CA LEU A 19 20.58 8.56 -6.11
C LEU A 19 19.15 8.35 -6.63
N PRO A 20 18.95 8.09 -7.93
CA PRO A 20 17.62 7.79 -8.46
C PRO A 20 17.17 6.39 -8.03
N VAL A 21 15.87 6.26 -7.78
CA VAL A 21 15.20 4.99 -7.48
C VAL A 21 14.24 4.69 -8.63
N ALA A 22 14.41 3.55 -9.27
CA ALA A 22 13.67 3.19 -10.49
C ALA A 22 12.17 3.00 -10.24
N SER A 23 11.78 2.44 -9.09
CA SER A 23 10.38 2.24 -8.74
C SER A 23 10.18 1.96 -7.25
N VAL A 24 8.97 2.18 -6.75
CA VAL A 24 8.54 1.82 -5.41
C VAL A 24 7.17 1.16 -5.48
N THR A 25 7.04 -0.03 -4.89
CA THR A 25 5.76 -0.70 -4.67
C THR A 25 5.60 -0.95 -3.18
N LEU A 26 4.49 -0.52 -2.59
CA LEU A 26 4.19 -0.71 -1.18
C LEU A 26 2.94 -1.57 -1.01
N TYR A 27 3.03 -2.60 -0.17
CA TYR A 27 1.91 -3.46 0.21
C TYR A 27 1.43 -3.08 1.61
N ALA A 28 0.21 -2.55 1.69
CA ALA A 28 -0.46 -2.14 2.92
C ALA A 28 0.51 -1.50 3.94
N PRO A 29 1.15 -0.35 3.59
CA PRO A 29 2.21 0.24 4.42
C PRO A 29 1.70 0.61 5.81
N ALA A 30 2.34 0.06 6.86
CA ALA A 30 1.96 0.28 8.26
C ALA A 30 2.55 1.56 8.87
N CYS A 31 2.88 2.54 8.06
CA CYS A 31 3.41 3.82 8.53
C CYS A 31 2.33 4.91 8.59
N SER A 32 2.52 5.87 9.50
CA SER A 32 1.64 7.04 9.62
C SER A 32 1.67 7.91 8.36
N LEU A 33 0.61 8.68 8.13
CA LEU A 33 0.57 9.63 7.01
C LEU A 33 1.65 10.71 7.12
N ALA A 34 2.02 11.10 8.34
CA ALA A 34 3.13 12.03 8.56
C ALA A 34 4.45 11.45 8.03
N PHE A 35 4.74 10.19 8.36
CA PHE A 35 5.91 9.48 7.83
C PHE A 35 5.83 9.33 6.31
N ALA A 36 4.71 8.87 5.77
CA ALA A 36 4.53 8.68 4.33
C ALA A 36 4.76 9.98 3.55
N ARG A 37 4.28 11.10 4.05
CA ARG A 37 4.51 12.42 3.44
C ARG A 37 5.98 12.84 3.48
N ARG A 38 6.62 12.65 4.64
CA ARG A 38 8.04 13.02 4.79
C ARG A 38 8.95 12.22 3.86
N CYS A 39 8.71 10.91 3.71
CA CYS A 39 9.59 10.01 2.97
C CYS A 39 9.12 9.81 1.52
N PHE A 40 7.90 9.29 1.31
CA PHE A 40 7.45 8.89 -0.02
C PHE A 40 7.02 10.07 -0.89
N VAL A 41 6.15 10.94 -0.35
CA VAL A 41 5.69 12.12 -1.10
C VAL A 41 6.88 13.03 -1.42
N ALA A 42 7.77 13.25 -0.45
CA ALA A 42 8.96 14.08 -0.65
C ALA A 42 9.89 13.49 -1.73
N ALA A 43 10.17 12.17 -1.69
CA ALA A 43 11.02 11.51 -2.69
C ALA A 43 10.45 11.59 -4.11
N VAL A 44 9.13 11.38 -4.25
CA VAL A 44 8.45 11.52 -5.55
C VAL A 44 8.44 12.98 -6.01
N THR A 45 8.16 13.92 -5.12
CA THR A 45 8.16 15.37 -5.45
C THR A 45 9.52 15.86 -5.87
N ALA A 46 10.59 15.35 -5.25
CA ALA A 46 11.97 15.69 -5.58
C ALA A 46 12.51 14.96 -6.82
N GLY A 47 11.72 14.07 -7.44
CA GLY A 47 12.13 13.29 -8.62
C GLY A 47 13.11 12.16 -8.32
N VAL A 48 13.31 11.80 -7.05
CA VAL A 48 14.09 10.60 -6.65
C VAL A 48 13.42 9.33 -7.14
N VAL A 49 12.08 9.28 -7.04
CA VAL A 49 11.23 8.25 -7.60
C VAL A 49 10.36 8.91 -8.67
N PRO A 50 10.33 8.43 -9.93
CA PRO A 50 9.40 8.92 -10.93
C PRO A 50 7.96 8.73 -10.47
N ARG A 51 7.09 9.72 -10.71
CA ARG A 51 5.72 9.74 -10.21
C ARG A 51 4.87 8.59 -10.75
N ASP A 52 5.13 8.17 -11.97
CA ASP A 52 4.51 7.02 -12.65
C ASP A 52 5.11 5.67 -12.24
N ARG A 53 6.08 5.69 -11.32
CA ARG A 53 6.78 4.50 -10.81
C ARG A 53 6.56 4.29 -9.30
N PHE A 54 5.53 4.90 -8.74
CA PHE A 54 5.13 4.70 -7.35
C PHE A 54 3.75 4.05 -7.28
N TRP A 55 3.65 2.90 -6.61
CA TRP A 55 2.42 2.11 -6.52
C TRP A 55 2.09 1.67 -5.11
N LEU A 56 0.79 1.57 -4.85
CA LEU A 56 0.23 1.09 -3.60
C LEU A 56 -0.71 -0.10 -3.88
N HIS A 57 -0.58 -1.15 -3.09
CA HIS A 57 -1.56 -2.23 -3.00
C HIS A 57 -2.12 -2.24 -1.58
N LEU A 58 -3.44 -2.12 -1.46
CA LEU A 58 -4.15 -2.05 -0.19
C LEU A 58 -5.18 -3.16 -0.11
N LEU A 59 -5.55 -3.56 1.11
CA LEU A 59 -6.79 -4.30 1.32
C LEU A 59 -7.98 -3.35 1.36
N SER A 60 -9.15 -3.85 0.94
CA SER A 60 -10.39 -3.16 1.22
C SER A 60 -10.62 -3.07 2.74
N ASP A 61 -11.35 -2.05 3.19
CA ASP A 61 -11.68 -1.90 4.61
C ASP A 61 -12.43 -3.11 5.16
N ALA A 62 -13.27 -3.74 4.35
CA ALA A 62 -13.96 -4.96 4.72
C ALA A 62 -12.99 -6.13 4.94
N ALA A 63 -12.01 -6.31 4.02
CA ALA A 63 -10.98 -7.34 4.16
C ALA A 63 -10.08 -7.08 5.37
N GLU A 64 -9.66 -5.82 5.59
CA GLU A 64 -8.89 -5.43 6.78
C GLU A 64 -9.64 -5.69 8.10
N ARG A 65 -10.95 -5.51 8.14
CA ARG A 65 -11.76 -5.77 9.32
C ARG A 65 -11.99 -7.25 9.57
N ASP A 66 -12.01 -8.04 8.52
CA ASP A 66 -12.26 -9.48 8.55
C ASP A 66 -10.96 -10.29 8.73
N ASP A 67 -9.80 -9.66 8.56
CA ASP A 67 -8.46 -10.22 8.81
C ASP A 67 -8.07 -10.00 10.28
N THR A 68 -8.17 -11.04 11.10
CA THR A 68 -8.00 -10.95 12.56
C THR A 68 -6.60 -11.35 13.01
N VAL A 69 -6.05 -10.61 13.96
CA VAL A 69 -4.75 -10.91 14.60
C VAL A 69 -4.98 -11.42 16.02
N GLY A 70 -4.93 -12.74 16.20
CA GLY A 70 -5.16 -13.38 17.49
C GLY A 70 -6.51 -12.98 18.11
N PRO A 71 -6.55 -12.56 19.38
CA PRO A 71 -7.78 -12.11 20.04
C PRO A 71 -8.27 -10.73 19.57
N TYR A 72 -7.47 -10.01 18.80
CA TYR A 72 -7.85 -8.72 18.26
C TYR A 72 -8.69 -8.90 17.00
N GLY A 73 -9.97 -8.54 17.08
CA GLY A 73 -10.96 -8.78 16.02
C GLY A 73 -10.84 -7.86 14.79
N LYS A 74 -9.64 -7.40 14.43
CA LYS A 74 -9.33 -6.61 13.23
C LYS A 74 -7.90 -6.87 12.79
N SER A 75 -7.53 -6.40 11.60
CA SER A 75 -6.20 -6.59 11.02
C SER A 75 -5.06 -5.93 11.80
N LEU A 76 -3.86 -6.29 11.39
CA LEU A 76 -2.62 -5.74 11.91
C LEU A 76 -2.58 -4.21 11.77
N LEU A 77 -3.05 -3.62 10.67
CA LEU A 77 -3.04 -2.16 10.49
C LEU A 77 -3.93 -1.46 11.51
N TYR A 78 -5.11 -2.01 11.80
CA TYR A 78 -5.96 -1.43 12.85
C TYR A 78 -5.36 -1.60 14.25
N LEU A 79 -4.62 -2.69 14.50
CA LEU A 79 -3.89 -2.88 15.75
C LEU A 79 -2.77 -1.84 15.87
N VAL A 80 -1.97 -1.62 14.81
CA VAL A 80 -0.91 -0.60 14.78
C VAL A 80 -1.51 0.79 15.02
N ALA A 81 -2.52 1.17 14.27
CA ALA A 81 -3.17 2.50 14.36
C ALA A 81 -3.74 2.82 15.75
N ARG A 82 -4.13 1.80 16.51
CA ARG A 82 -4.82 1.96 17.79
C ARG A 82 -3.98 1.64 19.02
N GLY A 83 -2.96 0.80 18.86
CA GLY A 83 -2.20 0.26 20.00
C GLY A 83 -0.70 0.46 19.94
N PHE A 84 -0.11 0.60 18.75
CA PHE A 84 1.35 0.70 18.61
C PHE A 84 1.85 2.08 18.16
N GLU A 85 0.99 2.91 17.59
CA GLU A 85 1.36 4.29 17.34
C GLU A 85 1.37 5.09 18.65
N GLU A 86 2.30 6.03 18.77
CA GLU A 86 2.43 6.92 19.94
C GLU A 86 1.11 7.63 20.26
N VAL A 87 0.36 7.93 19.23
CA VAL A 87 -0.95 8.54 19.33
C VAL A 87 -2.02 7.59 18.79
N ARG A 88 -2.99 7.24 19.66
CA ARG A 88 -4.12 6.40 19.24
C ARG A 88 -4.88 7.00 18.07
N LYS A 89 -5.39 6.13 17.19
CA LYS A 89 -6.16 6.52 15.99
C LYS A 89 -5.32 7.32 14.99
N THR A 90 -4.03 7.04 14.91
CA THR A 90 -3.16 7.59 13.86
C THR A 90 -3.56 7.00 12.50
N PRO A 91 -3.82 7.83 11.48
CA PRO A 91 -4.13 7.33 10.15
C PRO A 91 -2.87 6.72 9.50
N LEU A 92 -2.99 5.48 9.01
CA LEU A 92 -1.91 4.77 8.34
C LEU A 92 -2.09 4.79 6.82
N ALA A 93 -0.97 4.92 6.11
CA ALA A 93 -0.95 5.02 4.64
C ALA A 93 -1.50 3.76 3.94
N GLY A 94 -1.49 2.59 4.61
CA GLY A 94 -1.98 1.32 4.09
C GLY A 94 -3.48 1.07 4.24
N LEU A 95 -4.23 1.93 4.92
CA LEU A 95 -5.68 1.75 5.10
C LEU A 95 -6.45 2.34 3.90
N GLN A 96 -7.37 1.57 3.29
CA GLN A 96 -8.24 2.06 2.22
C GLN A 96 -8.93 3.38 2.59
N ARG A 97 -9.40 3.51 3.83
CA ARG A 97 -10.11 4.71 4.31
C ARG A 97 -9.27 6.00 4.25
N THR A 98 -7.95 5.90 4.19
CA THR A 98 -7.09 7.07 4.00
C THR A 98 -7.00 7.54 2.55
N VAL A 99 -7.28 6.67 1.58
CA VAL A 99 -7.21 6.96 0.14
C VAL A 99 -8.58 7.11 -0.50
N ASP A 100 -9.60 6.43 0.03
CA ASP A 100 -10.95 6.39 -0.53
C ASP A 100 -11.99 6.95 0.45
N ALA A 101 -12.68 8.02 0.03
CA ALA A 101 -13.74 8.62 0.84
C ALA A 101 -14.98 7.72 0.94
N ALA A 102 -15.27 6.92 -0.10
CA ALA A 102 -16.42 6.03 -0.11
C ALA A 102 -16.30 4.87 0.89
N ALA A 103 -15.08 4.56 1.32
CA ALA A 103 -14.85 3.56 2.38
C ALA A 103 -15.15 4.08 3.79
N LEU A 104 -15.45 5.38 3.96
CA LEU A 104 -15.83 5.94 5.25
C LEU A 104 -17.30 5.64 5.58
N GLN A 105 -17.56 5.32 6.84
CA GLN A 105 -18.93 5.21 7.37
C GLN A 105 -19.31 6.51 8.09
N PRO A 106 -20.59 6.91 8.09
CA PRO A 106 -21.02 8.17 8.68
C PRO A 106 -20.62 8.36 10.17
N ASP A 107 -20.64 7.27 10.94
CA ASP A 107 -20.39 7.27 12.38
C ASP A 107 -18.96 6.83 12.74
N ASP A 108 -18.05 6.83 11.78
CA ASP A 108 -16.67 6.40 12.00
C ASP A 108 -15.87 7.43 12.82
N ASP A 109 -15.71 7.18 14.11
CA ASP A 109 -14.72 7.84 14.97
C ASP A 109 -13.31 7.22 14.73
N LEU A 110 -12.84 7.29 13.48
CA LEU A 110 -11.60 6.63 13.05
C LEU A 110 -10.36 7.38 13.51
N TRP A 111 -10.36 8.70 13.29
CA TRP A 111 -9.21 9.54 13.52
C TRP A 111 -9.58 10.76 14.34
N ARG A 112 -8.58 11.35 14.98
CA ARG A 112 -8.77 12.62 15.68
C ARG A 112 -9.01 13.75 14.70
N ALA A 113 -9.69 14.80 15.14
CA ALA A 113 -10.00 15.94 14.30
C ALA A 113 -8.75 16.58 13.63
N ALA A 114 -7.62 16.60 14.34
CA ALA A 114 -6.35 17.12 13.84
C ALA A 114 -5.77 16.32 12.65
N GLU A 115 -6.09 15.03 12.54
CA GLU A 115 -5.53 14.15 11.51
C GLU A 115 -6.23 14.29 10.14
N TRP A 116 -7.44 14.83 10.11
CA TRP A 116 -8.22 14.92 8.87
C TRP A 116 -7.55 15.74 7.77
N ALA A 117 -6.78 16.75 8.12
CA ALA A 117 -6.02 17.53 7.14
C ALA A 117 -4.97 16.65 6.41
N GLN A 118 -4.27 15.79 7.16
CA GLN A 118 -3.30 14.85 6.62
C GLN A 118 -3.97 13.78 5.74
N VAL A 119 -5.12 13.26 6.18
CA VAL A 119 -5.90 12.28 5.40
C VAL A 119 -6.34 12.88 4.06
N ARG A 120 -6.89 14.10 4.06
CA ARG A 120 -7.28 14.78 2.81
C ARG A 120 -6.10 15.02 1.88
N ALA A 121 -4.96 15.47 2.43
CA ALA A 121 -3.76 15.71 1.63
C ALA A 121 -3.19 14.42 1.03
N TRP A 122 -3.15 13.33 1.81
CA TRP A 122 -2.71 12.02 1.33
C TRP A 122 -3.63 11.49 0.23
N ARG A 123 -4.95 11.54 0.46
CA ARG A 123 -5.96 11.12 -0.52
C ARG A 123 -5.82 11.86 -1.84
N ALA A 124 -5.71 13.19 -1.78
CA ALA A 124 -5.53 14.01 -2.98
C ALA A 124 -4.22 13.67 -3.72
N TRP A 125 -3.14 13.41 -2.98
CA TRP A 125 -1.87 13.04 -3.58
C TRP A 125 -1.93 11.66 -4.26
N VAL A 126 -2.52 10.65 -3.59
CA VAL A 126 -2.70 9.31 -4.17
C VAL A 126 -3.61 9.35 -5.40
N ALA A 127 -4.72 10.07 -5.33
CA ALA A 127 -5.65 10.22 -6.46
C ALA A 127 -5.02 10.93 -7.68
N ALA A 128 -3.99 11.74 -7.45
CA ALA A 128 -3.27 12.42 -8.52
C ALA A 128 -2.09 11.60 -9.09
N LEU A 129 -1.80 10.41 -8.57
CA LEU A 129 -0.81 9.51 -9.19
C LEU A 129 -1.33 9.04 -10.55
N PRO A 130 -0.46 9.01 -11.59
CA PRO A 130 -0.87 8.56 -12.91
C PRO A 130 -1.26 7.07 -12.90
N ALA A 131 -2.26 6.72 -13.67
CA ALA A 131 -2.57 5.32 -13.95
C ALA A 131 -1.39 4.66 -14.69
N GLN A 132 -1.30 3.34 -14.55
CA GLN A 132 -0.30 2.54 -15.24
C GLN A 132 -0.60 2.47 -16.75
N ALA A 133 0.37 2.01 -17.55
CA ALA A 133 0.23 1.92 -19.00
C ALA A 133 -0.93 1.03 -19.46
N ASP A 134 -1.35 0.07 -18.64
CA ASP A 134 -2.52 -0.80 -18.88
C ASP A 134 -3.83 -0.21 -18.32
N GLY A 135 -3.83 1.03 -17.86
CA GLY A 135 -4.98 1.71 -17.29
C GLY A 135 -5.28 1.35 -15.82
N VAL A 136 -4.49 0.48 -15.22
CA VAL A 136 -4.65 0.12 -13.80
C VAL A 136 -4.25 1.32 -12.91
N PRO A 137 -5.03 1.67 -11.88
CA PRO A 137 -4.68 2.75 -10.96
C PRO A 137 -3.34 2.50 -10.25
N ALA A 138 -2.63 3.58 -9.91
CA ALA A 138 -1.41 3.48 -9.10
C ALA A 138 -1.69 2.99 -7.65
N CYS A 139 -2.91 3.16 -7.17
CA CYS A 139 -3.38 2.59 -5.91
C CYS A 139 -4.45 1.54 -6.20
N GLU A 140 -4.10 0.28 -5.98
CA GLU A 140 -5.00 -0.88 -6.16
C GLU A 140 -5.53 -1.34 -4.81
N VAL A 141 -6.85 -1.59 -4.73
CA VAL A 141 -7.52 -2.07 -3.53
C VAL A 141 -8.05 -3.48 -3.78
N THR A 142 -7.54 -4.45 -3.04
CA THR A 142 -7.96 -5.86 -3.11
C THR A 142 -9.04 -6.14 -2.07
N GLY A 143 -10.23 -6.55 -2.53
CA GLY A 143 -11.40 -6.75 -1.65
C GLY A 143 -12.07 -8.11 -1.75
N MET A 144 -11.76 -8.90 -2.78
CA MET A 144 -12.50 -10.12 -3.04
C MET A 144 -11.68 -11.39 -2.76
N ARG A 145 -10.66 -11.65 -3.54
CA ARG A 145 -9.84 -12.85 -3.43
C ARG A 145 -8.41 -12.55 -3.87
N MET A 146 -7.46 -13.25 -3.28
CA MET A 146 -6.05 -13.27 -3.69
C MET A 146 -5.72 -14.61 -4.33
N GLN A 147 -5.02 -14.60 -5.45
CA GLN A 147 -4.71 -15.79 -6.24
C GLN A 147 -3.34 -16.33 -5.85
N VAL A 148 -3.30 -17.42 -5.09
CA VAL A 148 -2.04 -18.04 -4.62
C VAL A 148 -1.48 -19.09 -5.60
N SER A 149 -2.34 -19.69 -6.43
CA SER A 149 -1.93 -20.53 -7.56
C SER A 149 -2.92 -20.39 -8.71
N LEU A 150 -2.66 -21.05 -9.84
CA LEU A 150 -3.57 -21.01 -11.00
C LEU A 150 -4.97 -21.58 -10.69
N GLN A 151 -5.07 -22.48 -9.70
CA GLN A 151 -6.32 -23.16 -9.34
C GLN A 151 -6.87 -22.71 -7.98
N ARG A 152 -6.09 -22.00 -7.16
CA ARG A 152 -6.45 -21.68 -5.79
C ARG A 152 -6.44 -20.18 -5.52
N ALA A 153 -7.57 -19.68 -5.04
CA ALA A 153 -7.69 -18.35 -4.49
C ALA A 153 -8.04 -18.41 -3.01
N VAL A 154 -7.49 -17.51 -2.24
CA VAL A 154 -7.70 -17.39 -0.79
C VAL A 154 -8.40 -16.08 -0.44
N LYS A 155 -8.90 -16.02 0.79
CA LYS A 155 -9.42 -14.78 1.37
C LYS A 155 -8.29 -13.74 1.44
N PRO A 156 -8.54 -12.49 1.09
CA PRO A 156 -7.55 -11.43 1.23
C PRO A 156 -7.18 -11.25 2.71
N SER A 157 -5.89 -11.20 2.97
CA SER A 157 -5.33 -10.93 4.29
C SER A 157 -4.09 -10.04 4.17
N HIS A 158 -3.73 -9.42 5.27
CA HIS A 158 -2.58 -8.51 5.32
C HIS A 158 -1.26 -9.21 4.94
N ASN A 159 -1.15 -10.49 5.26
CA ASN A 159 0.03 -11.30 4.99
C ASN A 159 0.00 -12.04 3.64
N ALA A 160 -1.03 -11.84 2.81
CA ALA A 160 -1.18 -12.59 1.57
C ALA A 160 -0.74 -11.82 0.30
N PHE A 161 -0.26 -10.58 0.42
CA PHE A 161 0.17 -9.81 -0.76
C PHE A 161 1.37 -10.42 -1.50
N ASP A 162 2.31 -10.99 -0.76
CA ASP A 162 3.48 -11.70 -1.28
C ASP A 162 3.15 -13.11 -1.79
N ASN A 163 1.94 -13.57 -1.55
CA ASN A 163 1.41 -14.84 -2.04
C ASN A 163 0.39 -14.69 -3.19
N ASP A 164 0.12 -13.47 -3.64
CA ASP A 164 -0.76 -13.24 -4.79
C ASP A 164 0.04 -13.20 -6.09
N ILE A 165 -0.17 -14.22 -6.97
CA ILE A 165 0.57 -14.37 -8.23
C ILE A 165 0.33 -13.19 -9.18
N VAL A 166 -0.85 -12.56 -9.14
CA VAL A 166 -1.17 -11.41 -10.00
C VAL A 166 -0.42 -10.16 -9.53
N ILE A 167 -0.47 -9.89 -8.21
CA ILE A 167 0.23 -8.76 -7.60
C ILE A 167 1.73 -8.89 -7.78
N LEU A 168 2.30 -10.09 -7.55
CA LEU A 168 3.72 -10.34 -7.73
C LEU A 168 4.15 -10.24 -9.19
N THR A 169 3.38 -10.83 -10.13
CA THR A 169 3.66 -10.69 -11.56
C THR A 169 3.73 -9.23 -11.98
N ARG A 170 2.76 -8.42 -11.56
CA ARG A 170 2.75 -6.98 -11.83
C ARG A 170 3.96 -6.29 -11.22
N THR A 171 4.30 -6.61 -9.99
CA THR A 171 5.46 -6.02 -9.30
C THR A 171 6.76 -6.37 -9.99
N ILE A 172 6.97 -7.62 -10.38
CA ILE A 172 8.15 -8.05 -11.13
C ILE A 172 8.23 -7.29 -12.47
N ASN A 173 7.12 -7.21 -13.22
CA ASN A 173 7.08 -6.48 -14.49
C ASN A 173 7.41 -4.99 -14.30
N ARG A 174 6.91 -4.36 -13.24
CA ARG A 174 7.23 -2.96 -12.89
C ARG A 174 8.74 -2.77 -12.64
N VAL A 175 9.36 -3.69 -11.89
CA VAL A 175 10.82 -3.68 -11.63
C VAL A 175 11.59 -3.84 -12.94
N LEU A 176 11.13 -4.72 -13.83
CA LEU A 176 11.74 -4.97 -15.15
C LEU A 176 11.42 -3.88 -16.19
N GLY A 177 10.60 -2.89 -15.87
CA GLY A 177 10.17 -1.85 -16.82
C GLY A 177 9.24 -2.38 -17.94
N ARG A 178 8.60 -3.52 -17.73
CA ARG A 178 7.63 -4.13 -18.64
C ARG A 178 6.21 -3.64 -18.36
N SER A 179 5.28 -3.89 -19.29
CA SER A 179 3.84 -3.69 -19.02
C SER A 179 3.41 -4.56 -17.84
N PRO A 180 2.64 -4.04 -16.87
CA PRO A 180 2.29 -4.77 -15.64
C PRO A 180 1.62 -6.14 -15.87
N GLY A 181 0.81 -6.26 -16.92
CA GLY A 181 0.14 -7.50 -17.29
C GLY A 181 0.92 -8.41 -18.25
N ALA A 182 2.18 -8.08 -18.60
CA ALA A 182 2.98 -8.92 -19.50
C ALA A 182 3.26 -10.28 -18.90
N ALA A 183 3.30 -11.30 -19.76
CA ALA A 183 3.74 -12.63 -19.34
C ALA A 183 5.22 -12.60 -18.91
N LEU A 184 5.54 -13.28 -17.83
CA LEU A 184 6.92 -13.50 -17.41
C LEU A 184 7.50 -14.72 -18.13
N ASP A 185 8.81 -14.70 -18.40
CA ASP A 185 9.52 -15.83 -19.03
C ASP A 185 9.49 -17.06 -18.10
N ALA A 186 9.51 -16.85 -16.79
CA ALA A 186 9.22 -17.85 -15.76
C ALA A 186 8.00 -17.37 -14.96
N PRO A 187 6.80 -17.84 -15.28
CA PRO A 187 5.59 -17.36 -14.63
C PRO A 187 5.55 -17.75 -13.14
N VAL A 188 5.04 -16.86 -12.32
CA VAL A 188 4.72 -17.16 -10.93
C VAL A 188 3.43 -18.00 -10.94
N THR A 189 3.54 -19.27 -10.56
CA THR A 189 2.43 -20.23 -10.70
C THR A 189 1.91 -20.78 -9.37
N ASP A 190 2.77 -20.82 -8.36
CA ASP A 190 2.46 -21.37 -7.05
C ASP A 190 3.28 -20.69 -5.96
N LEU A 191 2.59 -20.10 -5.00
CA LEU A 191 3.17 -19.40 -3.85
C LEU A 191 2.68 -19.99 -2.52
N ASP A 192 2.11 -21.20 -2.59
CA ASP A 192 1.58 -21.88 -1.42
C ASP A 192 2.71 -22.62 -0.69
N TYR A 193 3.14 -22.12 0.46
CA TYR A 193 4.10 -22.73 1.39
C TYR A 193 3.60 -22.77 2.82
#